data_473f7b69737afca050f259173ecef4b9
#
_entry.id   473f7b69737afca050f259173ecef4b9
#
_cell.length_a   1.000
_cell.length_b   1.000
_cell.length_c   1.000
_cell.angle_alpha   90.00
_cell.angle_beta   90.00
_cell.angle_gamma   90.00
#
_symmetry.space_group_name_H-M   'P 1'
#
loop_
_entity.id
_entity.type
_entity.pdbx_description
1 polymer ?
#
loop_
_entity_poly.entity_id
_entity_poly.type
_entity_poly.pdbx_seq_one_letter_code
_entity_poly.pdbx_strand_id
1 'polypeptide(L)'
;EIRGTNKQDRIDKSIEVLKMVGLDGWHNNYPRELSGGMQQRVGLARAMAVDPEILIFDEPFSALDPLIRREMQDELLDIQQKLQRTMVFITHDFLEAIKMGDHIAIMKDGEISQVGTPEEIVANPVDQYVKDFCEDVPKYKVLSAGKVMRKECCDETKNLYSKKADCIKDNLKIETLIDTLCEDDKTHPVICSDTGELLGEIDRTIVMKSMKS
;
A
#
# COMPACT_ATOMS: atom_id res chain seq x y z
N GLU A 1 -10.47 -3.95 33.42
CA GLU A 1 -10.30 -4.26 34.88
C GLU A 1 -8.85 -4.20 35.29
N ILE A 2 -7.96 -4.89 34.61
CA ILE A 2 -6.52 -4.96 34.94
C ILE A 2 -5.83 -3.58 34.94
N ARG A 3 -6.29 -2.63 34.10
CA ARG A 3 -5.76 -1.25 34.05
C ARG A 3 -6.48 -0.25 34.95
N GLY A 4 -7.39 -0.69 35.81
CA GLY A 4 -8.12 0.17 36.75
C GLY A 4 -9.19 1.07 36.13
N THR A 5 -9.51 0.90 34.84
CA THR A 5 -10.54 1.66 34.14
C THR A 5 -11.92 1.32 34.70
N ASN A 6 -12.77 2.30 34.95
CA ASN A 6 -14.12 2.08 35.45
C ASN A 6 -15.03 1.34 34.43
N LYS A 7 -16.13 0.79 34.88
CA LYS A 7 -17.02 -0.05 34.06
C LYS A 7 -17.61 0.72 32.86
N GLN A 8 -18.05 1.96 33.10
CA GLN A 8 -18.71 2.76 32.06
C GLN A 8 -17.74 3.12 30.95
N ASP A 9 -16.54 3.61 31.29
CA ASP A 9 -15.52 3.98 30.28
C ASP A 9 -15.10 2.79 29.44
N ARG A 10 -15.07 1.57 30.01
CA ARG A 10 -14.78 0.34 29.25
C ARG A 10 -15.88 0.01 28.25
N ILE A 11 -17.13 0.18 28.63
CA ILE A 11 -18.31 -0.05 27.77
C ILE A 11 -18.27 0.97 26.63
N ASP A 12 -18.13 2.25 26.95
CA ASP A 12 -18.11 3.34 26.00
C ASP A 12 -16.97 3.16 24.98
N LYS A 13 -15.76 2.82 25.46
CA LYS A 13 -14.62 2.51 24.58
C LYS A 13 -14.87 1.28 23.71
N SER A 14 -15.51 0.25 24.24
CA SER A 14 -15.84 -0.95 23.45
C SER A 14 -16.82 -0.64 22.32
N ILE A 15 -17.84 0.17 22.58
CA ILE A 15 -18.81 0.60 21.58
C ILE A 15 -18.14 1.48 20.52
N GLU A 16 -17.30 2.43 20.93
CA GLU A 16 -16.52 3.28 20.03
C GLU A 16 -15.70 2.45 19.05
N VAL A 17 -14.93 1.48 19.57
CA VAL A 17 -14.06 0.65 18.74
C VAL A 17 -14.85 -0.29 17.83
N LEU A 18 -15.95 -0.88 18.31
CA LEU A 18 -16.84 -1.67 17.46
C LEU A 18 -17.42 -0.84 16.31
N LYS A 19 -17.77 0.40 16.56
CA LYS A 19 -18.23 1.31 15.51
C LYS A 19 -17.13 1.62 14.48
N MET A 20 -15.89 1.81 14.93
CA MET A 20 -14.74 2.02 14.03
C MET A 20 -14.52 0.87 13.04
N VAL A 21 -14.77 -0.37 13.47
CA VAL A 21 -14.64 -1.58 12.64
C VAL A 21 -15.94 -1.97 11.94
N GLY A 22 -16.91 -1.07 11.83
CA GLY A 22 -18.18 -1.31 11.13
C GLY A 22 -19.14 -2.29 11.81
N LEU A 23 -18.99 -2.50 13.12
CA LEU A 23 -19.86 -3.36 13.94
C LEU A 23 -20.80 -2.55 14.85
N ASP A 24 -21.25 -1.37 14.42
CA ASP A 24 -22.24 -0.58 15.15
C ASP A 24 -23.55 -1.37 15.29
N GLY A 25 -24.10 -1.39 16.50
CA GLY A 25 -25.31 -2.15 16.85
C GLY A 25 -25.10 -3.64 17.18
N TRP A 26 -23.91 -4.21 16.95
CA TRP A 26 -23.64 -5.63 17.21
C TRP A 26 -23.03 -5.94 18.59
N HIS A 27 -22.94 -4.95 19.47
CA HIS A 27 -22.27 -5.05 20.78
C HIS A 27 -22.96 -6.03 21.75
N ASN A 28 -24.22 -6.43 21.52
CA ASN A 28 -24.95 -7.39 22.32
C ASN A 28 -24.97 -8.82 21.75
N ASN A 29 -24.35 -9.04 20.58
CA ASN A 29 -24.34 -10.33 19.93
C ASN A 29 -23.15 -11.19 20.38
N TYR A 30 -23.37 -12.50 20.46
CA TYR A 30 -22.30 -13.45 20.72
C TYR A 30 -21.50 -13.75 19.45
N PRO A 31 -20.21 -14.12 19.56
CA PRO A 31 -19.37 -14.44 18.39
C PRO A 31 -19.98 -15.48 17.44
N ARG A 32 -20.69 -16.47 17.96
CA ARG A 32 -21.38 -17.51 17.16
C ARG A 32 -22.52 -16.97 16.27
N GLU A 33 -23.00 -15.77 16.55
CA GLU A 33 -24.09 -15.10 15.81
C GLU A 33 -23.54 -14.19 14.69
N LEU A 34 -22.20 -14.08 14.61
CA LEU A 34 -21.48 -13.23 13.67
C LEU A 34 -20.91 -14.06 12.51
N SER A 35 -20.88 -13.47 11.32
CA SER A 35 -20.15 -14.06 10.18
C SER A 35 -18.66 -14.13 10.44
N GLY A 36 -17.90 -14.93 9.66
CA GLY A 36 -16.45 -15.05 9.80
C GLY A 36 -15.72 -13.70 9.70
N GLY A 37 -16.09 -12.86 8.73
CA GLY A 37 -15.56 -11.50 8.62
C GLY A 37 -15.90 -10.61 9.82
N MET A 38 -17.13 -10.68 10.34
CA MET A 38 -17.50 -9.95 11.56
C MET A 38 -16.69 -10.43 12.78
N GLN A 39 -16.42 -11.72 12.90
CA GLN A 39 -15.58 -12.25 13.99
C GLN A 39 -14.14 -11.71 13.92
N GLN A 40 -13.59 -11.57 12.72
CA GLN A 40 -12.27 -10.94 12.52
C GLN A 40 -12.28 -9.47 12.92
N ARG A 41 -13.30 -8.71 12.52
CA ARG A 41 -13.50 -7.32 12.97
C ARG A 41 -13.61 -7.21 14.49
N VAL A 42 -14.24 -8.16 15.15
CA VAL A 42 -14.24 -8.24 16.64
C VAL A 42 -12.83 -8.47 17.18
N GLY A 43 -12.03 -9.33 16.51
CA GLY A 43 -10.62 -9.53 16.85
C GLY A 43 -9.80 -8.25 16.77
N LEU A 44 -9.97 -7.49 15.68
CA LEU A 44 -9.35 -6.18 15.48
C LEU A 44 -9.82 -5.17 16.56
N ALA A 45 -11.14 -5.05 16.76
CA ALA A 45 -11.71 -4.18 17.79
C ALA A 45 -11.13 -4.49 19.19
N ARG A 46 -10.96 -5.76 19.50
CA ARG A 46 -10.38 -6.20 20.78
C ARG A 46 -8.91 -5.76 20.95
N ALA A 47 -8.12 -5.85 19.87
CA ALA A 47 -6.74 -5.37 19.88
C ALA A 47 -6.66 -3.85 20.04
N MET A 48 -7.57 -3.11 19.39
CA MET A 48 -7.64 -1.64 19.45
C MET A 48 -8.19 -1.11 20.78
N ALA A 49 -9.05 -1.88 21.48
CA ALA A 49 -9.72 -1.42 22.70
C ALA A 49 -8.76 -1.07 23.85
N VAL A 50 -7.53 -1.57 23.84
CA VAL A 50 -6.48 -1.27 24.82
C VAL A 50 -5.62 -0.07 24.43
N ASP A 51 -5.92 0.58 23.29
CA ASP A 51 -5.22 1.73 22.74
C ASP A 51 -3.69 1.51 22.64
N PRO A 52 -3.24 0.50 21.87
CA PRO A 52 -1.82 0.19 21.74
C PRO A 52 -1.10 1.21 20.85
N GLU A 53 0.19 1.43 21.11
CA GLU A 53 1.05 2.23 20.22
C GLU A 53 1.40 1.47 18.93
N ILE A 54 1.52 0.13 19.02
CA ILE A 54 1.87 -0.76 17.92
C ILE A 54 0.84 -1.89 17.86
N LEU A 55 0.30 -2.13 16.66
CA LEU A 55 -0.56 -3.27 16.35
C LEU A 55 0.23 -4.30 15.54
N ILE A 56 0.17 -5.57 15.94
CA ILE A 56 0.85 -6.66 15.23
C ILE A 56 -0.22 -7.62 14.71
N PHE A 57 -0.16 -7.88 13.41
CA PHE A 57 -1.03 -8.80 12.70
C PHE A 57 -0.21 -9.96 12.13
N ASP A 58 -0.59 -11.17 12.50
CA ASP A 58 0.02 -12.40 12.01
C ASP A 58 -0.95 -13.12 11.08
N GLU A 59 -0.69 -13.06 9.78
CA GLU A 59 -1.50 -13.61 8.69
C GLU A 59 -3.01 -13.36 8.81
N PRO A 60 -3.46 -12.12 9.02
CA PRO A 60 -4.86 -11.84 9.40
C PRO A 60 -5.89 -12.18 8.32
N PHE A 61 -5.46 -12.33 7.07
CA PHE A 61 -6.37 -12.58 5.92
C PHE A 61 -6.23 -13.97 5.32
N SER A 62 -5.36 -14.84 5.85
CA SER A 62 -5.06 -16.15 5.28
C SER A 62 -6.27 -17.09 5.15
N ALA A 63 -7.23 -16.99 6.06
CA ALA A 63 -8.43 -17.82 6.08
C ALA A 63 -9.63 -17.24 5.31
N LEU A 64 -9.47 -16.10 4.62
CA LEU A 64 -10.56 -15.43 3.91
C LEU A 64 -10.60 -15.78 2.42
N ASP A 65 -11.81 -15.81 1.86
CA ASP A 65 -11.98 -15.81 0.43
C ASP A 65 -11.49 -14.50 -0.22
N PRO A 66 -11.14 -14.50 -1.53
CA PRO A 66 -10.50 -13.35 -2.16
C PRO A 66 -11.33 -12.06 -2.15
N LEU A 67 -12.66 -12.14 -2.13
CA LEU A 67 -13.52 -10.95 -2.11
C LEU A 67 -13.51 -10.29 -0.74
N ILE A 68 -13.82 -11.07 0.29
CA ILE A 68 -13.83 -10.61 1.69
C ILE A 68 -12.44 -10.14 2.11
N ARG A 69 -11.36 -10.81 1.64
CA ARG A 69 -9.98 -10.39 1.87
C ARG A 69 -9.72 -8.97 1.40
N ARG A 70 -10.13 -8.62 0.16
CA ARG A 70 -9.98 -7.26 -0.38
C ARG A 70 -10.73 -6.22 0.45
N GLU A 71 -11.98 -6.51 0.78
CA GLU A 71 -12.81 -5.62 1.61
C GLU A 71 -12.16 -5.36 2.97
N MET A 72 -11.66 -6.42 3.63
CA MET A 72 -11.00 -6.31 4.93
C MET A 72 -9.68 -5.55 4.88
N GLN A 73 -8.90 -5.71 3.80
CA GLN A 73 -7.68 -4.94 3.57
C GLN A 73 -7.99 -3.45 3.41
N ASP A 74 -9.00 -3.10 2.60
CA ASP A 74 -9.39 -1.70 2.37
C ASP A 74 -9.90 -1.07 3.67
N GLU A 75 -10.71 -1.78 4.45
CA GLU A 75 -11.15 -1.33 5.78
C GLU A 75 -9.98 -1.10 6.74
N LEU A 76 -9.01 -2.02 6.76
CA LEU A 76 -7.86 -1.87 7.65
C LEU A 76 -7.00 -0.67 7.29
N LEU A 77 -6.83 -0.38 5.99
CA LEU A 77 -6.17 0.83 5.51
C LEU A 77 -6.92 2.09 5.95
N ASP A 78 -8.26 2.11 5.84
CA ASP A 78 -9.08 3.22 6.33
C ASP A 78 -8.94 3.42 7.84
N ILE A 79 -8.87 2.34 8.60
CA ILE A 79 -8.66 2.38 10.05
C ILE A 79 -7.27 2.90 10.37
N GLN A 80 -6.24 2.43 9.67
CA GLN A 80 -4.86 2.90 9.83
C GLN A 80 -4.74 4.41 9.59
N GLN A 81 -5.35 4.92 8.53
CA GLN A 81 -5.37 6.35 8.22
C GLN A 81 -6.04 7.19 9.33
N LYS A 82 -7.09 6.67 9.96
CA LYS A 82 -7.79 7.34 11.08
C LYS A 82 -7.01 7.28 12.38
N LEU A 83 -6.38 6.13 12.66
CA LEU A 83 -5.67 5.90 13.93
C LEU A 83 -4.26 6.48 13.94
N GLN A 84 -3.59 6.57 12.79
CA GLN A 84 -2.19 6.99 12.66
C GLN A 84 -1.26 6.21 13.61
N ARG A 85 -1.49 4.90 13.75
CA ARG A 85 -0.69 4.01 14.59
C ARG A 85 0.26 3.17 13.76
N THR A 86 1.37 2.78 14.35
CA THR A 86 2.29 1.82 13.73
C THR A 86 1.65 0.44 13.69
N MET A 87 1.63 -0.16 12.49
CA MET A 87 1.14 -1.52 12.27
C MET A 87 2.28 -2.38 11.72
N VAL A 88 2.47 -3.56 12.30
CA VAL A 88 3.38 -4.58 11.79
C VAL A 88 2.54 -5.71 11.22
N PHE A 89 2.75 -6.02 9.96
CA PHE A 89 1.98 -7.00 9.22
C PHE A 89 2.87 -8.17 8.81
N ILE A 90 2.51 -9.38 9.20
CA ILE A 90 3.18 -10.60 8.76
C ILE A 90 2.26 -11.27 7.75
N THR A 91 2.77 -11.51 6.56
CA THR A 91 2.06 -12.21 5.48
C THR A 91 3.04 -12.97 4.60
N HIS A 92 2.57 -14.05 3.97
CA HIS A 92 3.30 -14.75 2.92
C HIS A 92 2.86 -14.31 1.51
N ASP A 93 1.86 -13.42 1.41
CA ASP A 93 1.37 -12.85 0.15
C ASP A 93 2.06 -11.50 -0.12
N PHE A 94 2.92 -11.47 -1.13
CA PHE A 94 3.68 -10.26 -1.45
C PHE A 94 2.80 -9.12 -1.98
N LEU A 95 1.69 -9.43 -2.66
CA LEU A 95 0.73 -8.42 -3.10
C LEU A 95 0.01 -7.77 -1.91
N GLU A 96 -0.25 -8.53 -0.85
CA GLU A 96 -0.74 -7.94 0.41
C GLU A 96 0.30 -7.00 1.02
N ALA A 97 1.57 -7.43 1.09
CA ALA A 97 2.64 -6.59 1.62
C ALA A 97 2.77 -5.28 0.84
N ILE A 98 2.70 -5.32 -0.50
CA ILE A 98 2.72 -4.14 -1.36
C ILE A 98 1.53 -3.21 -1.10
N LYS A 99 0.33 -3.77 -0.91
CA LYS A 99 -0.90 -2.99 -0.70
C LYS A 99 -0.94 -2.33 0.67
N MET A 100 -0.46 -3.04 1.70
CA MET A 100 -0.62 -2.66 3.09
C MET A 100 0.57 -1.88 3.66
N GLY A 101 1.78 -2.11 3.16
CA GLY A 101 3.01 -1.65 3.80
C GLY A 101 3.59 -0.39 3.17
N ASP A 102 3.95 0.60 4.01
CA ASP A 102 4.83 1.70 3.62
C ASP A 102 6.27 1.20 3.43
N HIS A 103 6.67 0.21 4.24
CA HIS A 103 7.96 -0.49 4.17
C HIS A 103 7.73 -1.99 4.28
N ILE A 104 8.49 -2.76 3.50
CA ILE A 104 8.45 -4.22 3.48
C ILE A 104 9.82 -4.75 3.89
N ALA A 105 9.83 -5.76 4.77
CA ALA A 105 11.01 -6.56 5.09
C ALA A 105 10.80 -7.98 4.55
N ILE A 106 11.62 -8.41 3.61
CA ILE A 106 11.60 -9.77 3.08
C ILE A 106 12.56 -10.62 3.90
N MET A 107 12.05 -11.73 4.45
CA MET A 107 12.81 -12.65 5.28
C MET A 107 13.04 -13.97 4.54
N LYS A 108 14.24 -14.53 4.72
CA LYS A 108 14.62 -15.86 4.25
C LYS A 108 15.47 -16.56 5.30
N ASP A 109 15.14 -17.79 5.60
CA ASP A 109 15.90 -18.65 6.55
C ASP A 109 16.16 -17.99 7.93
N GLY A 110 15.21 -17.14 8.39
CA GLY A 110 15.31 -16.44 9.67
C GLY A 110 16.11 -15.12 9.61
N GLU A 111 16.63 -14.74 8.45
CA GLU A 111 17.37 -13.50 8.25
C GLU A 111 16.58 -12.54 7.35
N ILE A 112 16.86 -11.23 7.48
CA ILE A 112 16.28 -10.21 6.62
C ILE A 112 17.13 -10.13 5.34
N SER A 113 16.53 -10.45 4.19
CA SER A 113 17.16 -10.36 2.87
C SER A 113 17.15 -8.93 2.33
N GLN A 114 16.01 -8.25 2.41
CA GLN A 114 15.87 -6.86 1.96
C GLN A 114 14.81 -6.12 2.78
N VAL A 115 15.06 -4.81 3.00
CA VAL A 115 14.08 -3.87 3.55
C VAL A 115 14.00 -2.67 2.62
N GLY A 116 12.79 -2.20 2.34
CA GLY A 116 12.58 -1.00 1.53
C GLY A 116 11.11 -0.70 1.34
N THR A 117 10.81 0.38 0.63
CA THR A 117 9.45 0.64 0.15
C THR A 117 9.05 -0.42 -0.90
N PRO A 118 7.75 -0.66 -1.13
CA PRO A 118 7.30 -1.55 -2.20
C PRO A 118 7.97 -1.26 -3.54
N GLU A 119 8.11 0.01 -3.87
CA GLU A 119 8.73 0.47 -5.11
C GLU A 119 10.22 0.16 -5.19
N GLU A 120 10.97 0.36 -4.10
CA GLU A 120 12.40 0.06 -4.05
C GLU A 120 12.67 -1.43 -4.22
N ILE A 121 11.87 -2.28 -3.58
CA ILE A 121 12.01 -3.74 -3.66
C ILE A 121 11.71 -4.22 -5.08
N VAL A 122 10.62 -3.76 -5.68
CA VAL A 122 10.23 -4.15 -7.05
C VAL A 122 11.19 -3.61 -8.11
N ALA A 123 11.72 -2.40 -7.92
CA ALA A 123 12.65 -1.79 -8.87
C ALA A 123 14.07 -2.38 -8.78
N ASN A 124 14.53 -2.74 -7.58
CA ASN A 124 15.91 -3.13 -7.30
C ASN A 124 15.99 -4.32 -6.35
N PRO A 125 15.55 -5.52 -6.76
CA PRO A 125 15.66 -6.71 -5.93
C PRO A 125 17.13 -7.06 -5.67
N VAL A 126 17.48 -7.31 -4.40
CA VAL A 126 18.88 -7.52 -3.97
C VAL A 126 19.44 -8.86 -4.41
N ASP A 127 18.62 -9.87 -4.52
CA ASP A 127 19.00 -11.24 -4.90
C ASP A 127 17.90 -11.93 -5.73
N GLN A 128 18.17 -13.16 -6.15
CA GLN A 128 17.23 -13.95 -6.95
C GLN A 128 15.98 -14.31 -6.15
N TYR A 129 16.09 -14.54 -4.85
CA TYR A 129 14.95 -14.85 -3.99
C TYR A 129 13.95 -13.70 -3.94
N VAL A 130 14.42 -12.46 -3.72
CA VAL A 130 13.57 -11.26 -3.74
C VAL A 130 12.99 -11.04 -5.15
N LYS A 131 13.79 -11.29 -6.21
CA LYS A 131 13.32 -11.17 -7.57
C LYS A 131 12.17 -12.13 -7.89
N ASP A 132 12.23 -13.37 -7.40
CA ASP A 132 11.17 -14.36 -7.59
C ASP A 132 9.87 -13.91 -6.92
N PHE A 133 9.92 -13.26 -5.75
CA PHE A 133 8.76 -12.64 -5.12
C PHE A 133 8.13 -11.52 -5.95
N CYS A 134 8.96 -10.79 -6.72
CA CYS A 134 8.52 -9.67 -7.55
C CYS A 134 8.00 -10.11 -8.92
N GLU A 135 8.15 -11.38 -9.32
CA GLU A 135 7.85 -11.84 -10.67
C GLU A 135 6.39 -11.64 -11.05
N ASP A 136 5.47 -11.96 -10.13
CA ASP A 136 4.02 -11.85 -10.36
C ASP A 136 3.46 -10.44 -10.07
N VAL A 137 4.31 -9.49 -9.67
CA VAL A 137 3.86 -8.14 -9.34
C VAL A 137 3.58 -7.35 -10.61
N PRO A 138 2.38 -6.78 -10.77
CA PRO A 138 2.11 -5.85 -11.87
C PRO A 138 2.87 -4.53 -11.62
N LYS A 139 4.09 -4.46 -12.15
CA LYS A 139 5.05 -3.36 -11.91
C LYS A 139 4.47 -1.97 -12.15
N TYR A 140 3.58 -1.82 -13.14
CA TYR A 140 2.93 -0.55 -13.44
C TYR A 140 2.05 -0.01 -12.28
N LYS A 141 1.59 -0.89 -11.37
CA LYS A 141 0.85 -0.49 -10.16
C LYS A 141 1.74 0.01 -9.05
N VAL A 142 3.00 -0.39 -9.05
CA VAL A 142 3.94 -0.12 -7.96
C VAL A 142 4.91 0.98 -8.34
N LEU A 143 5.45 0.95 -9.57
CA LEU A 143 6.48 1.88 -10.02
C LEU A 143 5.90 3.26 -10.37
N SER A 144 6.66 4.29 -10.07
CA SER A 144 6.38 5.68 -10.43
C SER A 144 7.12 6.10 -11.71
N ALA A 145 6.71 7.25 -12.27
CA ALA A 145 7.35 7.83 -13.45
C ALA A 145 8.87 8.03 -13.25
N GLY A 146 9.27 8.47 -12.07
CA GLY A 146 10.69 8.72 -11.75
C GLY A 146 11.57 7.47 -11.76
N LYS A 147 10.98 6.27 -11.54
CA LYS A 147 11.73 5.00 -11.57
C LYS A 147 11.89 4.41 -12.96
N VAL A 148 10.96 4.70 -13.86
CA VAL A 148 10.95 4.12 -15.22
C VAL A 148 11.42 5.10 -16.30
N MET A 149 11.43 6.40 -16.01
CA MET A 149 11.83 7.45 -16.96
C MET A 149 13.21 7.22 -17.56
N ARG A 150 13.44 7.76 -18.76
CA ARG A 150 14.78 7.92 -19.36
C ARG A 150 15.40 9.20 -18.81
N LYS A 151 16.64 9.14 -18.33
CA LYS A 151 17.34 10.30 -17.77
C LYS A 151 17.82 11.30 -18.83
N GLU A 152 18.08 10.81 -20.04
CA GLU A 152 18.45 11.67 -21.16
C GLU A 152 17.18 12.24 -21.81
N CYS A 153 17.10 13.57 -21.92
CA CYS A 153 15.96 14.27 -22.49
C CYS A 153 16.27 14.75 -23.90
N CYS A 154 15.35 14.53 -24.82
CA CYS A 154 15.41 15.09 -26.17
C CYS A 154 15.13 16.62 -26.16
N ASP A 155 15.44 17.30 -27.26
CA ASP A 155 15.24 18.76 -27.35
C ASP A 155 13.77 19.17 -27.31
N GLU A 156 12.85 18.33 -27.79
CA GLU A 156 11.41 18.52 -27.70
C GLU A 156 10.96 18.54 -26.23
N THR A 157 11.40 17.56 -25.44
CA THR A 157 11.12 17.48 -23.99
C THR A 157 11.63 18.71 -23.25
N LYS A 158 12.85 19.16 -23.54
CA LYS A 158 13.42 20.38 -22.94
C LYS A 158 12.59 21.64 -23.29
N ASN A 159 12.06 21.69 -24.51
CA ASN A 159 11.20 22.80 -24.95
C ASN A 159 9.84 22.77 -24.23
N LEU A 160 9.22 21.59 -24.07
CA LEU A 160 7.98 21.42 -23.30
C LEU A 160 8.21 21.83 -21.84
N TYR A 161 9.29 21.38 -21.22
CA TYR A 161 9.66 21.75 -19.86
C TYR A 161 9.83 23.27 -19.71
N SER A 162 10.50 23.93 -20.63
CA SER A 162 10.69 25.40 -20.60
C SER A 162 9.37 26.16 -20.64
N LYS A 163 8.36 25.60 -21.28
CA LYS A 163 6.99 26.12 -21.34
C LYS A 163 6.09 25.67 -20.18
N LYS A 164 6.61 24.82 -19.29
CA LYS A 164 5.86 24.16 -18.20
C LYS A 164 4.61 23.41 -18.71
N ALA A 165 4.70 22.87 -19.90
CA ALA A 165 3.61 22.14 -20.55
C ALA A 165 3.79 20.64 -20.39
N ASP A 166 2.70 19.92 -20.15
CA ASP A 166 2.61 18.45 -20.14
C ASP A 166 3.64 17.75 -19.21
N CYS A 167 4.05 18.43 -18.13
CA CYS A 167 5.02 17.87 -17.17
C CYS A 167 4.36 16.85 -16.26
N ILE A 168 5.01 15.70 -16.10
CA ILE A 168 4.61 14.60 -15.22
C ILE A 168 5.47 14.63 -13.97
N LYS A 169 4.85 14.52 -12.79
CA LYS A 169 5.58 14.42 -11.53
C LYS A 169 6.20 13.04 -11.36
N ASP A 170 7.42 12.99 -10.83
CA ASP A 170 8.20 11.77 -10.62
C ASP A 170 7.52 10.74 -9.71
N ASN A 171 6.73 11.19 -8.75
CA ASN A 171 6.03 10.34 -7.79
C ASN A 171 4.69 9.77 -8.29
N LEU A 172 4.23 10.13 -9.49
CA LEU A 172 3.00 9.58 -10.05
C LEU A 172 3.20 8.12 -10.46
N LYS A 173 2.28 7.24 -10.06
CA LYS A 173 2.29 5.83 -10.44
C LYS A 173 2.02 5.66 -11.94
N ILE A 174 2.68 4.69 -12.56
CA ILE A 174 2.49 4.39 -13.97
C ILE A 174 1.03 4.04 -14.29
N GLU A 175 0.35 3.33 -13.40
CA GLU A 175 -1.08 3.01 -13.55
C GLU A 175 -1.95 4.24 -13.83
N THR A 176 -1.69 5.36 -13.17
CA THR A 176 -2.45 6.61 -13.36
C THR A 176 -2.09 7.35 -14.65
N LEU A 177 -0.97 6.99 -15.27
CA LEU A 177 -0.45 7.63 -16.48
C LEU A 177 -0.76 6.82 -17.75
N ILE A 178 -1.20 5.55 -17.61
CA ILE A 178 -1.40 4.64 -18.75
C ILE A 178 -2.31 5.26 -19.80
N ASP A 179 -3.49 5.75 -19.40
CA ASP A 179 -4.48 6.30 -20.33
C ASP A 179 -3.91 7.51 -21.07
N THR A 180 -3.33 8.46 -20.34
CA THR A 180 -2.72 9.66 -20.93
C THR A 180 -1.59 9.33 -21.90
N LEU A 181 -0.67 8.42 -21.50
CA LEU A 181 0.49 8.06 -22.31
C LEU A 181 0.16 7.08 -23.45
N CYS A 182 -0.97 6.40 -23.39
CA CYS A 182 -1.44 5.53 -24.47
C CYS A 182 -2.24 6.28 -25.54
N GLU A 183 -2.93 7.36 -25.17
CA GLU A 183 -3.69 8.21 -26.09
C GLU A 183 -2.80 9.20 -26.86
N ASP A 184 -1.69 9.61 -26.24
CA ASP A 184 -0.74 10.59 -26.79
C ASP A 184 0.61 9.93 -27.10
N ASP A 185 1.02 9.97 -28.34
CA ASP A 185 2.30 9.38 -28.81
C ASP A 185 3.48 10.34 -28.58
N LYS A 186 3.34 11.30 -27.65
CA LYS A 186 4.36 12.28 -27.29
C LYS A 186 5.27 11.80 -26.17
N THR A 187 6.39 12.48 -26.07
CA THR A 187 7.31 12.35 -24.94
C THR A 187 7.04 13.45 -23.93
N HIS A 188 6.91 13.11 -22.67
CA HIS A 188 6.58 14.03 -21.60
C HIS A 188 7.79 14.28 -20.68
N PRO A 189 8.04 15.55 -20.25
CA PRO A 189 9.03 15.83 -19.23
C PRO A 189 8.62 15.24 -17.88
N VAL A 190 9.55 14.57 -17.20
CA VAL A 190 9.38 14.13 -15.81
C VAL A 190 10.11 15.13 -14.91
N ILE A 191 9.39 15.70 -13.96
CA ILE A 191 9.88 16.70 -13.03
C ILE A 191 9.85 16.19 -11.60
N CYS A 192 10.79 16.66 -10.79
CA CYS A 192 10.77 16.44 -9.35
C CYS A 192 9.50 17.02 -8.73
N SER A 193 8.78 16.24 -7.94
CA SER A 193 7.54 16.67 -7.27
C SER A 193 7.77 17.81 -6.29
N ASP A 194 8.96 17.88 -5.68
CA ASP A 194 9.29 18.84 -4.64
C ASP A 194 9.91 20.12 -5.20
N THR A 195 10.88 20.01 -6.13
CA THR A 195 11.64 21.14 -6.66
C THR A 195 11.12 21.64 -8.01
N GLY A 196 10.42 20.80 -8.75
CA GLY A 196 9.99 21.07 -10.13
C GLY A 196 11.12 21.02 -11.15
N GLU A 197 12.30 20.51 -10.77
CA GLU A 197 13.42 20.32 -11.68
C GLU A 197 13.19 19.18 -12.68
N LEU A 198 13.70 19.33 -13.89
CA LEU A 198 13.64 18.29 -14.91
C LEU A 198 14.53 17.11 -14.53
N LEU A 199 13.95 15.94 -14.37
CA LEU A 199 14.66 14.70 -14.03
C LEU A 199 14.90 13.79 -15.22
N GLY A 200 13.99 13.82 -16.20
CA GLY A 200 14.04 12.91 -17.34
C GLY A 200 12.83 13.06 -18.24
N GLU A 201 12.59 12.05 -19.05
CA GLU A 201 11.45 11.97 -19.95
C GLU A 201 10.77 10.61 -19.91
N ILE A 202 9.48 10.57 -20.20
CA ILE A 202 8.67 9.36 -20.30
C ILE A 202 7.80 9.40 -21.55
N ASP A 203 7.67 8.25 -22.19
CA ASP A 203 6.81 8.04 -23.35
C ASP A 203 6.08 6.69 -23.26
N ARG A 204 5.16 6.46 -24.18
CA ARG A 204 4.43 5.19 -24.31
C ARG A 204 5.34 3.97 -24.37
N THR A 205 6.48 4.07 -25.07
CA THR A 205 7.41 2.94 -25.25
C THR A 205 8.06 2.53 -23.93
N ILE A 206 8.42 3.51 -23.10
CA ILE A 206 9.00 3.29 -21.77
C ILE A 206 7.97 2.60 -20.87
N VAL A 207 6.74 3.08 -20.86
CA VAL A 207 5.64 2.49 -20.08
C VAL A 207 5.36 1.06 -20.53
N MET A 208 5.22 0.82 -21.82
CA MET A 208 4.98 -0.53 -22.37
C MET A 208 6.10 -1.52 -22.05
N LYS A 209 7.36 -1.05 -21.98
CA LYS A 209 8.49 -1.90 -21.53
C LYS A 209 8.39 -2.24 -20.05
N SER A 210 8.04 -1.27 -19.20
CA SER A 210 7.89 -1.50 -17.76
C SER A 210 6.76 -2.46 -17.40
N MET A 211 5.76 -2.62 -18.29
CA MET A 211 4.66 -3.58 -18.12
C MET A 211 5.04 -5.02 -18.48
N LYS A 212 6.10 -5.22 -19.30
CA LYS A 212 6.54 -6.52 -19.81
C LYS A 212 7.70 -7.13 -19.02
N SER A 213 8.37 -6.35 -18.22
CA SER A 213 9.53 -6.74 -17.40
C SER A 213 9.13 -7.13 -16.00
#